data_24d61bb59b5e4faa53a3c41a4200e831
#
_entry.id   24d61bb59b5e4faa53a3c41a4200e831
#
_cell.length_a   1.000
_cell.length_b   1.000
_cell.length_c   1.000
_cell.angle_alpha   90.00
_cell.angle_beta   90.00
_cell.angle_gamma   90.00
#
_symmetry.space_group_name_H-M   'P 1'
#
loop_
_entity.id
_entity.type
_entity.pdbx_description
1 polymer ?
#
loop_
_entity_poly.entity_id
_entity_poly.type
_entity_poly.pdbx_seq_one_letter_code
_entity_poly.pdbx_strand_id
1 'polypeptide(L)'
;GGTGKTPLVEYLIETLQNDYRIAVVSRGYKRASKGLIHATPESTAREIGDEPRQILRKYPHITMVVEGNRNRAIEYIMTLPEGERPQVILLDDGFQHRATKASLSLLLTDCQHPFMSDKLLPAGRLREPIKGRLRADAVVVTRCPKDMSPMDQRIMERNLSLYSNQTVYFSTIQYGQLSPLFPEEAIPQLIQDPHTA
;
A
#
# COMPACT_ATOMS: atom_id res chain seq x y z
N GLY A 1 8.36 4.15 -7.20
CA GLY A 1 7.32 3.13 -7.36
C GLY A 1 7.88 1.72 -7.12
N GLY A 2 7.01 0.73 -6.89
CA GLY A 2 7.46 -0.67 -6.84
C GLY A 2 7.96 -1.17 -5.48
N THR A 3 7.84 -0.40 -4.40
CA THR A 3 8.25 -0.83 -3.05
C THR A 3 7.24 -1.72 -2.31
N GLY A 4 6.24 -2.29 -2.99
CA GLY A 4 5.26 -3.18 -2.36
C GLY A 4 4.16 -2.47 -1.55
N LYS A 5 3.84 -1.20 -1.83
CA LYS A 5 2.75 -0.47 -1.13
C LYS A 5 1.39 -1.16 -1.28
N THR A 6 0.97 -1.40 -2.51
CA THR A 6 -0.33 -2.01 -2.80
C THR A 6 -0.46 -3.39 -2.14
N PRO A 7 0.50 -4.33 -2.25
CA PRO A 7 0.46 -5.59 -1.50
C PRO A 7 0.36 -5.40 0.01
N LEU A 8 1.03 -4.40 0.59
CA LEU A 8 0.92 -4.14 2.03
C LEU A 8 -0.47 -3.61 2.41
N VAL A 9 -1.04 -2.72 1.60
CA VAL A 9 -2.43 -2.24 1.83
C VAL A 9 -3.40 -3.42 1.75
N GLU A 10 -3.28 -4.30 0.76
CA GLU A 10 -4.09 -5.50 0.65
C GLU A 10 -3.92 -6.42 1.86
N TYR A 11 -2.70 -6.66 2.31
CA TYR A 11 -2.42 -7.45 3.52
C TYR A 11 -3.07 -6.85 4.78
N LEU A 12 -3.01 -5.52 4.94
CA LEU A 12 -3.66 -4.85 6.07
C LEU A 12 -5.19 -4.96 6.00
N ILE A 13 -5.77 -4.87 4.80
CA ILE A 13 -7.21 -5.10 4.61
C ILE A 13 -7.56 -6.53 5.02
N GLU A 14 -6.86 -7.54 4.51
CA GLU A 14 -7.08 -8.95 4.85
C GLU A 14 -6.99 -9.22 6.34
N THR A 15 -6.03 -8.60 7.02
CA THR A 15 -5.81 -8.78 8.45
C THR A 15 -6.91 -8.14 9.31
N LEU A 16 -7.44 -6.98 8.89
CA LEU A 16 -8.30 -6.14 9.74
C LEU A 16 -9.78 -6.24 9.40
N GLN A 17 -10.15 -6.70 8.19
CA GLN A 17 -11.53 -6.64 7.69
C GLN A 17 -12.56 -7.46 8.48
N ASN A 18 -12.12 -8.47 9.23
CA ASN A 18 -13.02 -9.29 10.04
C ASN A 18 -13.45 -8.59 11.33
N ASP A 19 -12.62 -7.66 11.82
CA ASP A 19 -12.84 -6.97 13.10
C ASP A 19 -13.25 -5.52 12.92
N TYR A 20 -12.90 -4.89 11.77
CA TYR A 20 -13.08 -3.46 11.55
C TYR A 20 -13.66 -3.17 10.18
N ARG A 21 -14.51 -2.14 10.12
CA ARG A 21 -14.86 -1.50 8.85
C ARG A 21 -13.68 -0.64 8.39
N ILE A 22 -13.23 -0.86 7.17
CA ILE A 22 -12.01 -0.27 6.62
C ILE A 22 -12.35 0.73 5.52
N ALA A 23 -11.69 1.89 5.56
CA ALA A 23 -11.57 2.76 4.41
C ALA A 23 -10.14 2.75 3.87
N VAL A 24 -10.02 2.88 2.56
CA VAL A 24 -8.76 3.17 1.88
C VAL A 24 -8.87 4.52 1.20
N VAL A 25 -7.92 5.40 1.48
CA VAL A 25 -7.82 6.71 0.85
C VAL A 25 -6.62 6.71 -0.09
N SER A 26 -6.86 6.84 -1.38
CA SER A 26 -5.83 6.92 -2.41
C SER A 26 -5.85 8.27 -3.14
N ARG A 27 -4.75 8.62 -3.78
CA ARG A 27 -4.67 9.81 -4.63
C ARG A 27 -5.33 9.61 -5.99
N GLY A 28 -5.40 8.36 -6.45
CA GLY A 28 -5.83 8.05 -7.80
C GLY A 28 -4.83 8.53 -8.85
N TYR A 29 -3.61 8.01 -8.79
CA TYR A 29 -2.56 8.39 -9.74
C TYR A 29 -3.00 8.15 -11.19
N LYS A 30 -2.80 9.15 -12.06
CA LYS A 30 -3.21 9.17 -13.48
C LYS A 30 -4.71 9.03 -13.76
N ARG A 31 -5.60 9.17 -12.77
CA ARG A 31 -7.03 9.23 -13.03
C ARG A 31 -7.41 10.44 -13.89
N ALA A 32 -8.44 10.29 -14.70
CA ALA A 32 -8.95 11.38 -15.53
C ALA A 32 -9.92 12.32 -14.75
N SER A 33 -10.53 11.82 -13.70
CA SER A 33 -11.48 12.56 -12.86
C SER A 33 -10.78 13.56 -11.95
N LYS A 34 -11.54 14.55 -11.46
CA LYS A 34 -11.08 15.56 -10.49
C LYS A 34 -11.96 15.54 -9.24
N GLY A 35 -11.43 16.06 -8.13
CA GLY A 35 -12.14 16.14 -6.86
C GLY A 35 -12.27 14.82 -6.13
N LEU A 36 -13.09 14.81 -5.08
CA LEU A 36 -13.34 13.63 -4.26
C LEU A 36 -14.29 12.68 -4.97
N ILE A 37 -13.94 11.39 -4.95
CA ILE A 37 -14.79 10.29 -5.41
C ILE A 37 -14.90 9.26 -4.29
N HIS A 38 -16.12 8.96 -3.89
CA HIS A 38 -16.44 7.73 -3.16
C HIS A 38 -16.66 6.65 -4.20
N ALA A 39 -15.68 5.79 -4.37
CA ALA A 39 -15.70 4.78 -5.41
C ALA A 39 -16.60 3.60 -5.06
N THR A 40 -17.26 3.06 -6.07
CA THR A 40 -18.10 1.86 -6.00
C THR A 40 -17.45 0.71 -6.78
N PRO A 41 -17.90 -0.53 -6.61
CA PRO A 41 -17.39 -1.67 -7.38
C PRO A 41 -17.47 -1.48 -8.91
N GLU A 42 -18.36 -0.61 -9.40
CA GLU A 42 -18.54 -0.28 -10.82
C GLU A 42 -17.57 0.81 -11.30
N SER A 43 -16.94 1.55 -10.38
CA SER A 43 -15.99 2.62 -10.74
C SER A 43 -14.86 2.10 -11.62
N THR A 44 -14.57 2.80 -12.70
CA THR A 44 -13.54 2.40 -13.68
C THR A 44 -12.14 2.86 -13.26
N ALA A 45 -11.10 2.20 -13.77
CA ALA A 45 -9.71 2.64 -13.57
C ALA A 45 -9.46 4.06 -14.11
N ARG A 46 -10.18 4.49 -15.14
CA ARG A 46 -10.12 5.86 -15.68
C ARG A 46 -10.63 6.90 -14.67
N GLU A 47 -11.63 6.53 -13.87
CA GLU A 47 -12.22 7.42 -12.87
C GLU A 47 -11.41 7.47 -11.59
N ILE A 48 -10.91 6.34 -11.10
CA ILE A 48 -10.31 6.25 -9.76
C ILE A 48 -8.81 5.93 -9.77
N GLY A 49 -8.25 5.51 -10.89
CA GLY A 49 -6.87 5.04 -11.04
C GLY A 49 -6.74 3.52 -10.92
N ASP A 50 -5.64 2.97 -11.43
CA ASP A 50 -5.43 1.52 -11.52
C ASP A 50 -5.33 0.85 -10.14
N GLU A 51 -4.50 1.41 -9.23
CA GLU A 51 -4.29 0.83 -7.90
C GLU A 51 -5.57 0.81 -7.05
N PRO A 52 -6.34 1.92 -6.90
CA PRO A 52 -7.63 1.89 -6.22
C PRO A 52 -8.63 0.91 -6.86
N ARG A 53 -8.67 0.82 -8.18
CA ARG A 53 -9.53 -0.12 -8.90
C ARG A 53 -9.16 -1.57 -8.60
N GLN A 54 -7.87 -1.90 -8.60
CA GLN A 54 -7.38 -3.24 -8.24
C GLN A 54 -7.82 -3.62 -6.82
N ILE A 55 -7.58 -2.74 -5.85
CA ILE A 55 -7.94 -2.99 -4.44
C ILE A 55 -9.45 -3.17 -4.30
N LEU A 56 -10.25 -2.27 -4.89
CA LEU A 56 -11.70 -2.32 -4.77
C LEU A 56 -12.32 -3.54 -5.45
N ARG A 57 -11.74 -4.01 -6.56
CA ARG A 57 -12.17 -5.25 -7.21
C ARG A 57 -11.95 -6.48 -6.32
N LYS A 58 -10.84 -6.50 -5.56
CA LYS A 58 -10.50 -7.60 -4.65
C LYS A 58 -11.29 -7.51 -3.33
N TYR A 59 -11.57 -6.29 -2.86
CA TYR A 59 -12.25 -6.01 -1.60
C TYR A 59 -13.44 -5.07 -1.81
N PRO A 60 -14.55 -5.54 -2.40
CA PRO A 60 -15.67 -4.66 -2.80
C PRO A 60 -16.47 -4.10 -1.61
N HIS A 61 -16.24 -4.61 -0.41
CA HIS A 61 -16.93 -4.21 0.82
C HIS A 61 -16.26 -3.05 1.59
N ILE A 62 -15.04 -2.66 1.19
CA ILE A 62 -14.36 -1.53 1.84
C ILE A 62 -14.87 -0.18 1.33
N THR A 63 -14.72 0.85 2.14
CA THR A 63 -14.95 2.23 1.70
C THR A 63 -13.72 2.73 0.95
N MET A 64 -13.82 2.92 -0.36
CA MET A 64 -12.73 3.48 -1.18
C MET A 64 -13.00 4.94 -1.49
N VAL A 65 -12.12 5.83 -1.03
CA VAL A 65 -12.19 7.27 -1.33
C VAL A 65 -10.93 7.71 -2.08
N VAL A 66 -11.14 8.34 -3.23
CA VAL A 66 -10.05 8.85 -4.07
C VAL A 66 -10.05 10.36 -4.05
N GLU A 67 -9.03 10.94 -3.39
CA GLU A 67 -8.89 12.39 -3.22
C GLU A 67 -7.41 12.76 -3.01
N GLY A 68 -6.96 13.82 -3.66
CA GLY A 68 -5.60 14.34 -3.51
C GLY A 68 -5.32 14.92 -2.12
N ASN A 69 -6.31 15.60 -1.55
CA ASN A 69 -6.26 16.14 -0.19
C ASN A 69 -6.78 15.09 0.81
N ARG A 70 -5.86 14.49 1.58
CA ARG A 70 -6.19 13.42 2.53
C ARG A 70 -7.12 13.88 3.65
N ASN A 71 -6.98 15.11 4.15
CA ASN A 71 -7.84 15.64 5.20
C ASN A 71 -9.28 15.75 4.68
N ARG A 72 -9.48 16.25 3.47
CA ARG A 72 -10.80 16.32 2.84
C ARG A 72 -11.44 14.93 2.67
N ALA A 73 -10.64 13.93 2.31
CA ALA A 73 -11.12 12.55 2.23
C ALA A 73 -11.56 12.02 3.61
N ILE A 74 -10.76 12.27 4.65
CA ILE A 74 -11.08 11.87 6.02
C ILE A 74 -12.33 12.60 6.52
N GLU A 75 -12.41 13.90 6.32
CA GLU A 75 -13.60 14.70 6.67
C GLU A 75 -14.85 14.11 6.03
N TYR A 76 -14.81 13.79 4.73
CA TYR A 76 -15.92 13.14 4.04
C TYR A 76 -16.27 11.79 4.67
N ILE A 77 -15.28 10.92 4.95
CA ILE A 77 -15.52 9.62 5.59
C ILE A 77 -16.20 9.79 6.95
N MET A 78 -15.84 10.83 7.69
CA MET A 78 -16.45 11.11 9.00
C MET A 78 -17.91 11.61 8.90
N THR A 79 -18.38 12.04 7.73
CA THR A 79 -19.80 12.37 7.50
C THR A 79 -20.68 11.16 7.21
N LEU A 80 -20.10 9.99 6.96
CA LEU A 80 -20.88 8.78 6.71
C LEU A 80 -21.70 8.40 7.94
N PRO A 81 -22.85 7.73 7.75
CA PRO A 81 -23.68 7.23 8.85
C PRO A 81 -22.87 6.39 9.83
N GLU A 82 -23.18 6.46 11.11
CA GLU A 82 -22.41 5.79 12.16
C GLU A 82 -22.25 4.28 11.91
N GLY A 83 -23.29 3.61 11.43
CA GLY A 83 -23.28 2.18 11.09
C GLY A 83 -22.39 1.82 9.89
N GLU A 84 -22.12 2.78 9.00
CA GLU A 84 -21.32 2.61 7.79
C GLU A 84 -19.91 3.20 7.94
N ARG A 85 -19.70 4.04 8.95
CA ARG A 85 -18.44 4.75 9.16
C ARG A 85 -17.29 3.79 9.42
N PRO A 86 -16.20 3.87 8.63
CA PRO A 86 -15.00 3.07 8.87
C PRO A 86 -14.35 3.37 10.22
N GLN A 87 -13.83 2.33 10.86
CA GLN A 87 -13.11 2.40 12.13
C GLN A 87 -11.61 2.52 11.89
N VAL A 88 -11.13 2.05 10.73
CA VAL A 88 -9.74 2.14 10.30
C VAL A 88 -9.68 2.80 8.93
N ILE A 89 -8.81 3.80 8.79
CA ILE A 89 -8.55 4.50 7.53
C ILE A 89 -7.11 4.25 7.12
N LEU A 90 -6.90 3.55 6.02
CA LEU A 90 -5.59 3.30 5.42
C LEU A 90 -5.30 4.39 4.39
N LEU A 91 -4.22 5.13 4.57
CA LEU A 91 -3.76 6.17 3.64
C LEU A 91 -2.72 5.58 2.68
N ASP A 92 -3.13 5.23 1.48
CA ASP A 92 -2.22 4.77 0.45
C ASP A 92 -1.34 5.92 -0.07
N ASP A 93 -0.03 5.67 -0.12
CA ASP A 93 1.01 6.67 -0.48
C ASP A 93 0.87 7.98 0.33
N GLY A 94 0.52 7.84 1.63
CA GLY A 94 0.21 8.97 2.52
C GLY A 94 1.42 9.62 3.18
N PHE A 95 2.58 8.96 3.23
CA PHE A 95 3.74 9.35 4.04
C PHE A 95 4.28 10.77 3.75
N GLN A 96 4.14 11.26 2.53
CA GLN A 96 4.57 12.59 2.11
C GLN A 96 3.52 13.68 2.41
N HIS A 97 2.32 13.31 2.80
CA HIS A 97 1.23 14.25 3.08
C HIS A 97 1.27 14.74 4.52
N ARG A 98 2.22 15.66 4.81
CA ARG A 98 2.53 16.15 6.18
C ARG A 98 1.39 16.86 6.89
N ALA A 99 0.38 17.32 6.15
CA ALA A 99 -0.79 17.98 6.72
C ALA A 99 -1.74 17.02 7.44
N THR A 100 -1.62 15.71 7.18
CA THR A 100 -2.42 14.68 7.84
C THR A 100 -1.57 13.96 8.87
N LYS A 101 -2.01 13.95 10.13
CA LYS A 101 -1.35 13.21 11.19
C LYS A 101 -1.99 11.84 11.32
N ALA A 102 -1.28 10.80 10.90
CA ALA A 102 -1.69 9.41 11.09
C ALA A 102 -1.37 8.95 12.52
N SER A 103 -2.17 8.02 13.05
CA SER A 103 -1.92 7.36 14.34
C SER A 103 -0.76 6.36 14.26
N LEU A 104 -0.56 5.76 13.07
CA LEU A 104 0.54 4.84 12.77
C LEU A 104 1.06 5.11 11.36
N SER A 105 2.36 5.28 11.22
CA SER A 105 3.03 5.53 9.95
C SER A 105 3.99 4.41 9.62
N LEU A 106 3.71 3.67 8.54
CA LEU A 106 4.55 2.58 8.04
C LEU A 106 5.39 3.09 6.86
N LEU A 107 6.70 3.04 6.96
CA LEU A 107 7.63 3.36 5.89
C LEU A 107 8.11 2.08 5.22
N LEU A 108 7.93 1.97 3.92
CA LEU A 108 8.38 0.81 3.16
C LEU A 108 9.73 1.03 2.53
N THR A 109 10.57 0.01 2.57
CA THR A 109 11.84 -0.04 1.85
C THR A 109 12.01 -1.40 1.17
N ASP A 110 12.61 -1.39 0.00
CA ASP A 110 12.92 -2.62 -0.73
C ASP A 110 14.19 -3.26 -0.15
N CYS A 111 14.17 -4.58 0.04
CA CYS A 111 15.30 -5.33 0.57
C CYS A 111 16.57 -5.19 -0.28
N GLN A 112 16.42 -5.21 -1.62
CA GLN A 112 17.55 -5.08 -2.54
C GLN A 112 18.03 -3.64 -2.72
N HIS A 113 17.14 -2.66 -2.47
CA HIS A 113 17.40 -1.25 -2.67
C HIS A 113 16.92 -0.43 -1.47
N PRO A 114 17.57 -0.56 -0.30
CA PRO A 114 17.18 0.17 0.89
C PRO A 114 17.26 1.69 0.69
N PHE A 115 16.31 2.44 1.27
CA PHE A 115 16.27 3.89 1.13
C PHE A 115 17.54 4.59 1.63
N MET A 116 18.28 3.97 2.55
CA MET A 116 19.54 4.51 3.08
C MET A 116 20.66 4.57 2.03
N SER A 117 20.61 3.71 1.03
CA SER A 117 21.58 3.64 -0.07
C SER A 117 21.14 4.44 -1.29
N ASP A 118 19.95 5.08 -1.26
CA ASP A 118 19.37 5.77 -2.41
C ASP A 118 19.54 7.29 -2.29
N LYS A 119 19.41 7.98 -3.42
CA LYS A 119 19.55 9.44 -3.54
C LYS A 119 18.21 10.09 -3.85
N LEU A 120 18.14 11.39 -3.61
CA LEU A 120 16.99 12.20 -3.99
C LEU A 120 16.82 12.26 -5.51
N LEU A 121 15.59 12.37 -5.98
CA LEU A 121 15.27 12.70 -7.36
C LEU A 121 15.97 14.00 -7.79
N PRO A 122 16.51 14.09 -9.03
CA PRO A 122 16.46 13.08 -10.08
C PRO A 122 17.62 12.06 -10.04
N ALA A 123 18.59 12.20 -9.12
CA ALA A 123 19.80 11.37 -9.03
C ALA A 123 19.54 9.97 -8.44
N GLY A 124 18.39 9.73 -7.84
CA GLY A 124 17.93 8.45 -7.27
C GLY A 124 16.41 8.40 -7.24
N ARG A 125 15.84 7.62 -6.33
CA ARG A 125 14.39 7.34 -6.25
C ARG A 125 13.69 7.98 -5.05
N LEU A 126 14.44 8.60 -4.14
CA LEU A 126 13.86 9.25 -2.96
C LEU A 126 13.10 10.52 -3.36
N ARG A 127 11.87 10.64 -2.90
CA ARG A 127 11.00 11.82 -3.08
C ARG A 127 11.23 12.89 -2.01
N GLU A 128 11.86 12.51 -0.89
CA GLU A 128 12.19 13.41 0.22
C GLU A 128 13.50 12.98 0.90
N PRO A 129 14.15 13.89 1.67
CA PRO A 129 15.37 13.54 2.39
C PRO A 129 15.19 12.38 3.34
N ILE A 130 16.24 11.57 3.54
CA ILE A 130 16.26 10.40 4.44
C ILE A 130 15.81 10.77 5.87
N LYS A 131 16.03 11.99 6.31
CA LYS A 131 15.48 12.52 7.58
C LYS A 131 13.96 12.35 7.71
N GLY A 132 13.24 12.29 6.60
CA GLY A 132 11.79 12.04 6.60
C GLY A 132 11.40 10.75 7.33
N ARG A 133 12.28 9.74 7.36
CA ARG A 133 12.05 8.47 8.07
C ARG A 133 11.73 8.62 9.56
N LEU A 134 12.14 9.74 10.18
CA LEU A 134 11.81 10.05 11.59
C LEU A 134 10.31 10.07 11.90
N ARG A 135 9.47 10.26 10.90
CA ARG A 135 8.01 10.27 11.06
C ARG A 135 7.39 8.88 11.04
N ALA A 136 8.18 7.86 10.69
CA ALA A 136 7.70 6.48 10.67
C ALA A 136 7.74 5.89 12.09
N ASP A 137 6.70 5.20 12.47
CA ASP A 137 6.64 4.39 13.69
C ASP A 137 7.27 3.02 13.44
N ALA A 138 7.11 2.50 12.23
CA ALA A 138 7.74 1.26 11.81
C ALA A 138 8.24 1.31 10.36
N VAL A 139 9.26 0.50 10.08
CA VAL A 139 9.81 0.29 8.74
C VAL A 139 9.52 -1.13 8.31
N VAL A 140 8.92 -1.30 7.14
CA VAL A 140 8.68 -2.60 6.53
C VAL A 140 9.68 -2.81 5.39
N VAL A 141 10.59 -3.77 5.57
CA VAL A 141 11.51 -4.21 4.53
C VAL A 141 10.77 -5.23 3.67
N THR A 142 10.50 -4.87 2.43
CA THR A 142 9.70 -5.66 1.50
C THR A 142 10.57 -6.46 0.54
N ARG A 143 9.99 -7.50 -0.08
CA ARG A 143 10.67 -8.36 -1.05
C ARG A 143 11.89 -9.08 -0.49
N CYS A 144 11.86 -9.40 0.79
CA CYS A 144 12.91 -10.21 1.38
C CYS A 144 12.89 -11.62 0.81
N PRO A 145 14.06 -12.27 0.65
CA PRO A 145 14.11 -13.69 0.37
C PRO A 145 13.34 -14.49 1.43
N LYS A 146 12.71 -15.60 1.04
CA LYS A 146 11.96 -16.47 1.98
C LYS A 146 12.87 -17.07 3.04
N ASP A 147 14.12 -17.30 2.67
CA ASP A 147 15.18 -17.93 3.47
C ASP A 147 16.17 -16.90 4.07
N MET A 148 15.75 -15.63 4.18
CA MET A 148 16.56 -14.57 4.77
C MET A 148 16.99 -14.95 6.20
N SER A 149 18.31 -15.07 6.43
CA SER A 149 18.83 -15.50 7.72
C SER A 149 18.63 -14.43 8.80
N PRO A 150 18.58 -14.83 10.10
CA PRO A 150 18.56 -13.86 11.20
C PRO A 150 19.77 -12.91 11.20
N MET A 151 20.90 -13.37 10.67
CA MET A 151 22.11 -12.53 10.53
C MET A 151 21.90 -11.44 9.49
N ASP A 152 21.33 -11.79 8.32
CA ASP A 152 21.04 -10.82 7.27
C ASP A 152 20.01 -9.79 7.73
N GLN A 153 18.99 -10.22 8.50
CA GLN A 153 18.03 -9.32 9.11
C GLN A 153 18.72 -8.30 10.03
N ARG A 154 19.62 -8.74 10.91
CA ARG A 154 20.38 -7.84 11.81
C ARG A 154 21.29 -6.89 11.04
N ILE A 155 21.92 -7.35 9.96
CA ILE A 155 22.72 -6.49 9.08
C ILE A 155 21.84 -5.42 8.44
N MET A 156 20.66 -5.81 7.93
CA MET A 156 19.72 -4.89 7.34
C MET A 156 19.22 -3.84 8.35
N GLU A 157 18.83 -4.26 9.54
CA GLU A 157 18.41 -3.36 10.63
C GLU A 157 19.48 -2.31 10.94
N ARG A 158 20.74 -2.76 11.08
CA ARG A 158 21.89 -1.86 11.32
C ARG A 158 22.06 -0.87 10.18
N ASN A 159 21.96 -1.33 8.94
CA ASN A 159 22.13 -0.50 7.75
C ASN A 159 21.01 0.54 7.61
N LEU A 160 19.78 0.25 8.07
CA LEU A 160 18.66 1.19 8.06
C LEU A 160 18.84 2.32 9.09
N SER A 161 19.76 2.17 10.05
CA SER A 161 20.06 3.19 11.07
C SER A 161 18.79 3.74 11.74
N LEU A 162 17.92 2.85 12.19
CA LEU A 162 16.64 3.20 12.79
C LEU A 162 16.83 3.84 14.19
N TYR A 163 15.83 4.59 14.61
CA TYR A 163 15.78 5.14 15.94
C TYR A 163 15.17 4.11 16.92
N SER A 164 15.46 4.26 18.21
CA SER A 164 15.05 3.32 19.26
C SER A 164 13.53 3.16 19.42
N ASN A 165 12.76 4.13 18.94
CA ASN A 165 11.29 4.09 18.94
C ASN A 165 10.70 3.50 17.66
N GLN A 166 11.51 3.07 16.70
CA GLN A 166 11.06 2.51 15.44
C GLN A 166 11.22 0.99 15.43
N THR A 167 10.19 0.29 14.99
CA THR A 167 10.24 -1.16 14.82
C THR A 167 10.49 -1.52 13.35
N VAL A 168 11.21 -2.61 13.10
CA VAL A 168 11.38 -3.14 11.74
C VAL A 168 10.63 -4.45 11.57
N TYR A 169 10.03 -4.61 10.40
CA TYR A 169 9.38 -5.84 9.96
C TYR A 169 9.96 -6.26 8.61
N PHE A 170 10.09 -7.56 8.41
CA PHE A 170 10.54 -8.14 7.14
C PHE A 170 9.36 -8.84 6.48
N SER A 171 9.17 -8.61 5.19
CA SER A 171 8.11 -9.25 4.42
C SER A 171 8.64 -9.83 3.11
N THR A 172 8.12 -10.98 2.75
CA THR A 172 8.33 -11.60 1.44
C THR A 172 7.06 -11.55 0.62
N ILE A 173 7.18 -11.60 -0.71
CA ILE A 173 6.03 -11.73 -1.59
C ILE A 173 5.75 -13.21 -1.79
N GLN A 174 4.54 -13.61 -1.51
CA GLN A 174 4.03 -14.92 -1.87
C GLN A 174 3.01 -14.75 -2.99
N TYR A 175 3.29 -15.36 -4.13
CA TYR A 175 2.34 -15.39 -5.24
C TYR A 175 1.27 -16.43 -4.96
N GLY A 176 0.00 -16.06 -5.13
CA GLY A 176 -1.13 -16.95 -5.11
C GLY A 176 -1.29 -17.72 -6.43
N GLN A 177 -2.40 -18.43 -6.55
CA GLN A 177 -2.76 -19.07 -7.81
C GLN A 177 -3.04 -18.00 -8.88
N LEU A 178 -2.59 -18.29 -10.10
CA LEU A 178 -2.91 -17.47 -11.26
C LEU A 178 -4.42 -17.54 -11.53
N SER A 179 -5.06 -16.39 -11.66
CA SER A 179 -6.45 -16.30 -12.10
C SER A 179 -6.49 -15.55 -13.45
N PRO A 180 -7.28 -16.02 -14.42
CA PRO A 180 -7.38 -15.35 -15.70
C PRO A 180 -8.00 -13.96 -15.52
N LEU A 181 -7.45 -12.98 -16.21
CA LEU A 181 -7.96 -11.62 -16.22
C LEU A 181 -9.34 -11.55 -16.92
N PHE A 182 -9.51 -12.40 -17.92
CA PHE A 182 -10.74 -12.59 -18.68
C PHE A 182 -11.12 -14.07 -18.64
N PRO A 183 -12.01 -14.48 -17.70
CA PRO A 183 -12.35 -15.89 -17.50
C PRO A 183 -12.93 -16.57 -18.75
N GLU A 184 -13.64 -15.81 -19.59
CA GLU A 184 -14.28 -16.32 -20.82
C GLU A 184 -13.26 -16.67 -21.93
N GLU A 185 -12.07 -16.06 -21.88
CA GLU A 185 -10.98 -16.28 -22.84
C GLU A 185 -9.86 -17.19 -22.28
N ALA A 186 -10.03 -17.69 -21.04
CA ALA A 186 -9.00 -18.46 -20.36
C ALA A 186 -8.78 -19.80 -21.05
N ILE A 187 -7.58 -20.04 -21.54
CA ILE A 187 -7.16 -21.35 -22.04
C ILE A 187 -6.88 -22.23 -20.82
N PRO A 188 -7.63 -23.33 -20.62
CA PRO A 188 -7.52 -24.17 -19.40
C PRO A 188 -6.11 -24.71 -19.12
N GLN A 189 -5.26 -24.84 -20.14
CA GLN A 189 -3.90 -25.36 -20.03
C GLN A 189 -2.91 -24.40 -19.35
N LEU A 190 -3.15 -23.07 -19.38
CA LEU A 190 -2.28 -22.07 -18.74
C LEU A 190 -2.48 -21.96 -17.22
N ILE A 191 -3.55 -22.56 -16.69
CA ILE A 191 -3.91 -22.50 -15.27
C ILE A 191 -3.22 -23.61 -14.45
N GLN A 192 -2.76 -24.68 -15.12
CA GLN A 192 -2.23 -25.88 -14.47
C GLN A 192 -0.72 -25.88 -14.23
N ASP A 193 0.04 -24.97 -14.83
CA ASP A 193 1.50 -25.01 -14.72
C ASP A 193 2.09 -23.64 -14.28
N PRO A 194 2.29 -23.41 -12.98
CA PRO A 194 2.84 -22.16 -12.45
C PRO A 194 4.34 -21.98 -12.73
N HIS A 195 5.01 -22.92 -13.40
CA HIS A 195 6.44 -22.91 -13.67
C HIS A 195 6.83 -22.64 -15.13
N THR A 196 5.89 -22.32 -16.00
CA THR A 196 6.12 -22.03 -17.42
C THR A 196 6.04 -20.55 -17.79
N ALA A 197 6.45 -19.66 -16.90
CA ALA A 197 6.64 -18.23 -17.23
C ALA A 197 8.02 -17.76 -16.77
#